data_6b6cd092e825d22f0c0e25654e3ae0d0
#
_entry.id   6b6cd092e825d22f0c0e25654e3ae0d0
#
_cell.length_a   1.000
_cell.length_b   1.000
_cell.length_c   1.000
_cell.angle_alpha   90.00
_cell.angle_beta   90.00
_cell.angle_gamma   90.00
#
_symmetry.space_group_name_H-M   'P 1'
#
loop_
_entity.id
_entity.type
_entity.pdbx_description
1 polymer ?
#
loop_
_entity_poly.entity_id
_entity_poly.type
_entity_poly.pdbx_seq_one_letter_code
_entity_poly.pdbx_strand_id
1 'polypeptide(L)'
;MTNPRHAWLAATLISLAAPLASLAAVQEIPITTTNADARLAFEAGQAAADRGDGAQANALFRTAVAADPNFTYAWWNLSNATFSTEEFNAALKGAEQGAAQASEGERMLLEFNKLFLQNNFNAQLELAKQLVEKYPNSPRAYMVLQGAHAALNQFAEQRAALEKVIAMAPWFAPAAFTLGGSYLFNQPTDFAKAEKYYRMAVDASPGSDMYYWSLGDVARGSNRLEDARRYYKLALQLDPHDSTAPVKLGHVDSFLGNFDEARKDYDNGMKVAGGATAAFLGPFKAFTWVYQGEPKQAIQALDELVVSIDSSGAGKDQRLNAKVGALTNAAQIALHYGLYDEAERALAQRTTLARETAAIVGTQAFTNIQESQIAFWDAQLAAYRGDYKKAAELAKKNADLVAGENNTRKMEPVHEVLGLIELRKKSYKKAIAELKLADQTQLHNKYLLAQALEGAGQKDEAMKIYKEVSVNNFNTIDFALLRAEALKKVT
;
A
#
# COMPACT_ATOMS: atom_id res chain seq x y z
N MET A 1 37.23 57.15 46.79
CA MET A 1 37.24 56.38 48.05
C MET A 1 36.58 55.04 47.73
N THR A 2 37.36 54.00 47.96
CA THR A 2 36.99 52.55 48.15
C THR A 2 36.37 51.80 47.01
N ASN A 3 37.18 50.92 46.48
CA ASN A 3 36.97 49.91 45.47
C ASN A 3 36.28 48.65 46.02
N PRO A 4 35.52 47.96 45.20
CA PRO A 4 34.86 46.74 45.53
C PRO A 4 35.50 45.47 44.99
N ARG A 5 35.16 44.40 45.56
CA ARG A 5 35.68 43.04 45.46
C ARG A 5 35.23 42.30 44.17
N HIS A 6 36.19 41.76 43.48
CA HIS A 6 36.00 40.71 42.46
C HIS A 6 35.67 39.37 43.16
N ALA A 7 34.49 38.80 42.83
CA ALA A 7 34.18 37.43 43.14
C ALA A 7 34.37 36.58 41.90
N TRP A 8 35.31 35.66 41.89
CA TRP A 8 35.52 34.65 40.88
C TRP A 8 34.51 33.51 41.09
N LEU A 9 33.58 33.37 40.14
CA LEU A 9 32.77 32.13 40.01
C LEU A 9 33.54 31.18 39.13
N ALA A 10 34.11 30.15 39.72
CA ALA A 10 34.63 28.99 39.01
C ALA A 10 33.45 28.15 38.54
N ALA A 11 33.12 28.20 37.25
CA ALA A 11 32.19 27.30 36.62
C ALA A 11 32.87 25.94 36.41
N THR A 12 32.53 24.99 37.24
CA THR A 12 32.93 23.58 37.05
C THR A 12 32.15 23.02 35.88
N LEU A 13 32.78 22.92 34.71
CA LEU A 13 32.29 22.13 33.58
C LEU A 13 32.33 20.64 33.96
N ILE A 14 31.22 20.12 34.38
CA ILE A 14 31.02 18.67 34.43
C ILE A 14 30.78 18.23 33.00
N SER A 15 31.81 17.75 32.33
CA SER A 15 31.70 17.05 31.05
C SER A 15 30.98 15.72 31.32
N LEU A 16 29.67 15.69 31.07
CA LEU A 16 28.93 14.45 30.86
C LEU A 16 29.42 13.85 29.54
N ALA A 17 30.50 13.09 29.59
CA ALA A 17 30.86 12.15 28.53
C ALA A 17 29.85 11.01 28.60
N ALA A 18 28.70 11.16 27.90
CA ALA A 18 27.92 10.02 27.51
C ALA A 18 28.82 9.13 26.65
N PRO A 19 28.87 7.82 26.88
CA PRO A 19 29.62 6.94 25.98
C PRO A 19 28.98 7.08 24.60
N LEU A 20 29.73 7.64 23.65
CA LEU A 20 29.47 7.49 22.21
C LEU A 20 29.55 5.98 21.98
N ALA A 21 28.40 5.28 22.05
CA ALA A 21 28.29 3.97 21.45
C ALA A 21 28.77 4.16 20.01
N SER A 22 29.88 3.57 19.64
CA SER A 22 30.36 3.58 18.28
C SER A 22 29.24 3.00 17.42
N LEU A 23 28.55 3.86 16.66
CA LEU A 23 27.68 3.39 15.59
C LEU A 23 28.56 2.50 14.74
N ALA A 24 28.27 1.20 14.69
CA ALA A 24 28.95 0.29 13.80
C ALA A 24 28.89 0.90 12.40
N ALA A 25 30.02 0.94 11.70
CA ALA A 25 30.07 1.54 10.38
C ALA A 25 29.01 0.89 9.48
N VAL A 26 28.18 1.71 8.84
CA VAL A 26 27.17 1.23 7.88
C VAL A 26 27.90 0.42 6.81
N GLN A 27 27.48 -0.82 6.63
CA GLN A 27 28.02 -1.72 5.62
C GLN A 27 27.00 -1.85 4.49
N GLU A 28 27.27 -1.23 3.35
CA GLU A 28 26.40 -1.34 2.19
C GLU A 28 26.62 -2.64 1.40
N ILE A 29 25.58 -3.06 0.66
CA ILE A 29 25.70 -4.15 -0.31
C ILE A 29 26.71 -3.71 -1.38
N PRO A 30 27.76 -4.52 -1.69
CA PRO A 30 28.81 -4.12 -2.62
C PRO A 30 28.26 -3.80 -4.02
N ILE A 31 28.77 -2.72 -4.61
CA ILE A 31 28.47 -2.25 -5.96
C ILE A 31 29.53 -2.81 -6.90
N THR A 32 29.11 -3.49 -7.98
CA THR A 32 30.04 -4.22 -8.86
C THR A 32 30.35 -3.54 -10.20
N THR A 33 29.67 -2.44 -10.56
CA THR A 33 30.05 -1.70 -11.78
C THR A 33 31.47 -1.15 -11.69
N THR A 34 32.24 -1.29 -12.76
CA THR A 34 33.54 -0.63 -12.95
C THR A 34 33.43 0.67 -13.73
N ASN A 35 32.25 0.97 -14.29
CA ASN A 35 31.99 2.23 -15.00
C ASN A 35 31.81 3.35 -13.99
N ALA A 36 32.69 4.36 -14.02
CA ALA A 36 32.70 5.45 -13.07
C ALA A 36 31.43 6.34 -13.16
N ASP A 37 30.94 6.58 -14.38
CA ASP A 37 29.74 7.40 -14.59
C ASP A 37 28.47 6.66 -14.11
N ALA A 38 28.39 5.36 -14.36
CA ALA A 38 27.31 4.52 -13.86
C ALA A 38 27.31 4.49 -12.32
N ARG A 39 28.47 4.36 -11.70
CA ARG A 39 28.62 4.40 -10.23
C ARG A 39 28.18 5.73 -9.65
N LEU A 40 28.66 6.85 -10.22
CA LEU A 40 28.29 8.19 -9.76
C LEU A 40 26.77 8.42 -9.85
N ALA A 41 26.17 8.08 -10.98
CA ALA A 41 24.73 8.20 -11.17
C ALA A 41 23.94 7.32 -10.18
N PHE A 42 24.41 6.10 -9.94
CA PHE A 42 23.78 5.16 -8.99
C PHE A 42 23.84 5.68 -7.55
N GLU A 43 25.01 6.11 -7.09
CA GLU A 43 25.20 6.66 -5.73
C GLU A 43 24.34 7.92 -5.51
N ALA A 44 24.27 8.81 -6.51
CA ALA A 44 23.37 9.97 -6.49
C ALA A 44 21.90 9.54 -6.46
N GLY A 45 21.53 8.48 -7.20
CA GLY A 45 20.20 7.91 -7.20
C GLY A 45 19.83 7.32 -5.84
N GLN A 46 20.74 6.60 -5.19
CA GLN A 46 20.54 6.13 -3.82
C GLN A 46 20.37 7.29 -2.84
N ALA A 47 21.19 8.32 -2.92
CA ALA A 47 21.06 9.51 -2.06
C ALA A 47 19.72 10.24 -2.27
N ALA A 48 19.19 10.28 -3.48
CA ALA A 48 17.84 10.81 -3.76
C ALA A 48 16.76 9.92 -3.14
N ALA A 49 16.85 8.60 -3.32
CA ALA A 49 15.95 7.63 -2.71
C ALA A 49 15.94 7.69 -1.18
N ASP A 50 17.10 7.87 -0.56
CA ASP A 50 17.27 7.99 0.89
C ASP A 50 16.56 9.24 1.49
N ARG A 51 16.36 10.26 0.66
CA ARG A 51 15.57 11.45 1.02
C ARG A 51 14.07 11.32 0.67
N GLY A 52 13.66 10.23 -0.01
CA GLY A 52 12.30 10.04 -0.47
C GLY A 52 11.99 10.72 -1.82
N ASP A 53 13.00 11.20 -2.56
CA ASP A 53 12.82 11.75 -3.90
C ASP A 53 12.87 10.62 -4.94
N GLY A 54 11.75 9.92 -5.07
CA GLY A 54 11.62 8.78 -5.97
C GLY A 54 11.76 9.15 -7.45
N ALA A 55 11.31 10.33 -7.85
CA ALA A 55 11.38 10.79 -9.24
C ALA A 55 12.84 11.02 -9.67
N GLN A 56 13.61 11.76 -8.85
CA GLN A 56 15.02 11.99 -9.10
C GLN A 56 15.81 10.67 -9.02
N ALA A 57 15.52 9.82 -8.06
CA ALA A 57 16.16 8.51 -7.92
C ALA A 57 15.97 7.65 -9.19
N ASN A 58 14.73 7.55 -9.71
CA ASN A 58 14.43 6.80 -10.92
C ASN A 58 15.20 7.36 -12.13
N ALA A 59 15.24 8.68 -12.34
CA ALA A 59 15.99 9.30 -13.44
C ALA A 59 17.48 8.98 -13.35
N LEU A 60 18.06 9.03 -12.16
CA LEU A 60 19.47 8.73 -11.92
C LEU A 60 19.80 7.24 -12.10
N PHE A 61 18.92 6.32 -11.67
CA PHE A 61 19.10 4.89 -11.93
C PHE A 61 18.99 4.57 -13.43
N ARG A 62 18.11 5.25 -14.19
CA ARG A 62 18.08 5.14 -15.67
C ARG A 62 19.39 5.60 -16.29
N THR A 63 19.99 6.68 -15.79
CA THR A 63 21.31 7.15 -16.23
C THR A 63 22.39 6.10 -15.92
N ALA A 64 22.34 5.48 -14.74
CA ALA A 64 23.31 4.44 -14.35
C ALA A 64 23.25 3.21 -15.28
N VAL A 65 22.06 2.69 -15.59
CA VAL A 65 21.92 1.54 -16.48
C VAL A 65 22.20 1.87 -17.96
N ALA A 66 22.01 3.12 -18.37
CA ALA A 66 22.39 3.58 -19.70
C ALA A 66 23.93 3.62 -19.86
N ALA A 67 24.65 4.01 -18.80
CA ALA A 67 26.11 4.06 -18.77
C ALA A 67 26.73 2.64 -18.63
N ASP A 68 26.09 1.74 -17.86
CA ASP A 68 26.49 0.34 -17.72
C ASP A 68 25.26 -0.59 -17.75
N PRO A 69 24.93 -1.15 -18.92
CA PRO A 69 23.79 -2.07 -19.08
C PRO A 69 23.89 -3.37 -18.27
N ASN A 70 25.08 -3.72 -17.77
CA ASN A 70 25.31 -4.91 -16.93
C ASN A 70 25.25 -4.61 -15.42
N PHE A 71 24.86 -3.40 -15.03
CA PHE A 71 24.81 -3.01 -13.63
C PHE A 71 23.54 -3.56 -12.95
N THR A 72 23.62 -4.78 -12.44
CA THR A 72 22.52 -5.53 -11.81
C THR A 72 21.82 -4.73 -10.71
N TYR A 73 22.56 -4.06 -9.83
CA TYR A 73 21.95 -3.32 -8.71
C TYR A 73 21.17 -2.09 -9.17
N ALA A 74 21.62 -1.39 -10.20
CA ALA A 74 20.89 -0.26 -10.76
C ALA A 74 19.58 -0.72 -11.42
N TRP A 75 19.58 -1.81 -12.14
CA TRP A 75 18.39 -2.44 -12.70
C TRP A 75 17.41 -2.90 -11.62
N TRP A 76 17.90 -3.48 -10.51
CA TRP A 76 17.08 -3.86 -9.39
C TRP A 76 16.38 -2.64 -8.76
N ASN A 77 17.09 -1.51 -8.58
CA ASN A 77 16.46 -0.27 -8.10
C ASN A 77 15.38 0.24 -9.05
N LEU A 78 15.61 0.17 -10.37
CA LEU A 78 14.59 0.52 -11.35
C LEU A 78 13.36 -0.38 -11.27
N SER A 79 13.52 -1.69 -11.09
CA SER A 79 12.39 -2.59 -10.95
C SER A 79 11.52 -2.25 -9.73
N ASN A 80 12.10 -1.72 -8.65
CA ASN A 80 11.36 -1.30 -7.47
C ASN A 80 10.79 0.14 -7.57
N ALA A 81 11.17 0.90 -8.60
CA ALA A 81 10.75 2.28 -8.81
C ALA A 81 9.68 2.43 -9.90
N THR A 82 9.15 1.34 -10.45
CA THR A 82 8.13 1.35 -11.49
C THR A 82 6.79 0.80 -10.99
N PHE A 83 5.69 1.31 -11.56
CA PHE A 83 4.33 0.79 -11.38
C PHE A 83 3.83 0.00 -12.60
N SER A 84 4.69 -0.18 -13.62
CA SER A 84 4.39 -0.90 -14.84
C SER A 84 4.95 -2.32 -14.77
N THR A 85 4.10 -3.33 -14.99
CA THR A 85 4.53 -4.74 -15.08
C THR A 85 5.51 -4.95 -16.22
N GLU A 86 5.33 -4.27 -17.35
CA GLU A 86 6.21 -4.35 -18.50
C GLU A 86 7.60 -3.78 -18.16
N GLU A 87 7.66 -2.58 -17.54
CA GLU A 87 8.93 -1.99 -17.10
C GLU A 87 9.60 -2.82 -16.01
N PHE A 88 8.83 -3.38 -15.07
CA PHE A 88 9.36 -4.28 -14.04
C PHE A 88 10.05 -5.50 -14.67
N ASN A 89 9.37 -6.17 -15.60
CA ASN A 89 9.93 -7.33 -16.32
C ASN A 89 11.17 -6.94 -17.14
N ALA A 90 11.14 -5.78 -17.82
CA ALA A 90 12.28 -5.28 -18.57
C ALA A 90 13.49 -5.01 -17.67
N ALA A 91 13.26 -4.40 -16.49
CA ALA A 91 14.31 -4.13 -15.51
C ALA A 91 14.89 -5.41 -14.91
N LEU A 92 14.06 -6.40 -14.59
CA LEU A 92 14.57 -7.71 -14.14
C LEU A 92 15.42 -8.41 -15.21
N LYS A 93 15.00 -8.36 -16.47
CA LYS A 93 15.78 -8.91 -17.58
C LYS A 93 17.10 -8.17 -17.76
N GLY A 94 17.12 -6.85 -17.59
CA GLY A 94 18.35 -6.05 -17.55
C GLY A 94 19.28 -6.48 -16.40
N ALA A 95 18.73 -6.69 -15.19
CA ALA A 95 19.49 -7.16 -14.04
C ALA A 95 20.09 -8.56 -14.25
N GLU A 96 19.42 -9.45 -14.96
CA GLU A 96 19.91 -10.80 -15.29
C GLU A 96 21.13 -10.76 -16.21
N GLN A 97 21.25 -9.80 -17.12
CA GLN A 97 22.39 -9.69 -18.04
C GLN A 97 23.72 -9.51 -17.29
N GLY A 98 23.71 -8.73 -16.21
CA GLY A 98 24.89 -8.47 -15.39
C GLY A 98 25.14 -9.48 -14.26
N ALA A 99 24.22 -10.42 -14.03
CA ALA A 99 24.22 -11.27 -12.84
C ALA A 99 25.49 -12.12 -12.65
N ALA A 100 26.15 -12.51 -13.74
CA ALA A 100 27.39 -13.29 -13.67
C ALA A 100 28.57 -12.53 -13.04
N GLN A 101 28.61 -11.20 -13.21
CA GLN A 101 29.64 -10.31 -12.66
C GLN A 101 29.18 -9.63 -11.36
N ALA A 102 27.89 -9.73 -11.02
CA ALA A 102 27.30 -9.11 -9.86
C ALA A 102 27.84 -9.70 -8.53
N SER A 103 27.90 -8.89 -7.48
CA SER A 103 28.17 -9.37 -6.14
C SER A 103 27.12 -10.37 -5.69
N GLU A 104 27.44 -11.16 -4.67
CA GLU A 104 26.47 -12.09 -4.11
C GLU A 104 25.21 -11.35 -3.60
N GLY A 105 25.40 -10.19 -2.94
CA GLY A 105 24.27 -9.35 -2.48
C GLY A 105 23.39 -8.86 -3.61
N GLU A 106 23.97 -8.41 -4.73
CA GLU A 106 23.20 -8.00 -5.92
C GLU A 106 22.43 -9.17 -6.54
N ARG A 107 23.02 -10.35 -6.59
CA ARG A 107 22.31 -11.57 -7.04
C ARG A 107 21.16 -11.96 -6.10
N MET A 108 21.34 -11.81 -4.78
CA MET A 108 20.28 -12.05 -3.81
C MET A 108 19.12 -11.06 -4.00
N LEU A 109 19.40 -9.79 -4.27
CA LEU A 109 18.37 -8.78 -4.57
C LEU A 109 17.60 -9.11 -5.86
N LEU A 110 18.30 -9.55 -6.91
CA LEU A 110 17.66 -10.00 -8.15
C LEU A 110 16.75 -11.20 -7.90
N GLU A 111 17.22 -12.21 -7.18
CA GLU A 111 16.44 -13.41 -6.85
C GLU A 111 15.22 -13.07 -6.00
N PHE A 112 15.34 -12.11 -5.08
CA PHE A 112 14.22 -11.62 -4.27
C PHE A 112 13.05 -11.14 -5.14
N ASN A 113 13.32 -10.37 -6.20
CA ASN A 113 12.28 -9.89 -7.11
C ASN A 113 11.75 -11.01 -8.03
N LYS A 114 12.57 -11.99 -8.38
CA LYS A 114 12.11 -13.19 -9.13
C LYS A 114 11.14 -14.03 -8.30
N LEU A 115 11.41 -14.21 -7.02
CA LEU A 115 10.52 -14.89 -6.09
C LEU A 115 9.19 -14.13 -5.90
N PHE A 116 9.22 -12.79 -5.98
CA PHE A 116 7.99 -11.98 -5.99
C PHE A 116 7.09 -12.33 -7.17
N LEU A 117 7.62 -12.41 -8.39
CA LEU A 117 6.86 -12.83 -9.57
C LEU A 117 6.27 -14.24 -9.46
N GLN A 118 6.93 -15.10 -8.69
CA GLN A 118 6.47 -16.46 -8.41
C GLN A 118 5.46 -16.53 -7.26
N ASN A 119 5.11 -15.39 -6.64
CA ASN A 119 4.29 -15.31 -5.43
C ASN A 119 4.83 -16.18 -4.27
N ASN A 120 6.16 -16.37 -4.23
CA ASN A 120 6.83 -17.21 -3.24
C ASN A 120 7.36 -16.37 -2.05
N PHE A 121 6.45 -15.81 -1.27
CA PHE A 121 6.76 -14.89 -0.17
C PHE A 121 7.55 -15.55 0.97
N ASN A 122 7.36 -16.87 1.20
CA ASN A 122 8.15 -17.57 2.21
C ASN A 122 9.63 -17.69 1.80
N ALA A 123 9.90 -18.01 0.53
CA ALA A 123 11.28 -18.05 0.03
C ALA A 123 11.91 -16.64 0.01
N GLN A 124 11.11 -15.59 -0.32
CA GLN A 124 11.56 -14.21 -0.19
C GLN A 124 12.01 -13.88 1.24
N LEU A 125 11.23 -14.29 2.25
CA LEU A 125 11.57 -14.04 3.66
C LEU A 125 12.88 -14.74 4.06
N GLU A 126 13.03 -16.00 3.68
CA GLU A 126 14.27 -16.74 3.99
C GLU A 126 15.50 -16.11 3.29
N LEU A 127 15.36 -15.69 2.04
CA LEU A 127 16.41 -14.99 1.30
C LEU A 127 16.75 -13.63 1.93
N ALA A 128 15.75 -12.88 2.39
CA ALA A 128 15.94 -11.60 3.07
C ALA A 128 16.66 -11.77 4.42
N LYS A 129 16.38 -12.84 5.18
CA LYS A 129 17.12 -13.19 6.40
C LYS A 129 18.61 -13.50 6.10
N GLN A 130 18.88 -14.29 5.05
CA GLN A 130 20.24 -14.55 4.61
C GLN A 130 20.97 -13.27 4.18
N LEU A 131 20.26 -12.33 3.52
CA LEU A 131 20.83 -11.04 3.14
C LEU A 131 21.23 -10.22 4.39
N VAL A 132 20.40 -10.19 5.42
CA VAL A 132 20.70 -9.51 6.70
C VAL A 132 21.82 -10.22 7.46
N GLU A 133 21.86 -11.55 7.47
CA GLU A 133 22.97 -12.31 8.08
C GLU A 133 24.32 -11.96 7.42
N LYS A 134 24.33 -11.83 6.10
CA LYS A 134 25.52 -11.48 5.34
C LYS A 134 25.92 -10.00 5.47
N TYR A 135 24.93 -9.10 5.58
CA TYR A 135 25.12 -7.65 5.66
C TYR A 135 24.41 -7.09 6.92
N PRO A 136 24.87 -7.47 8.14
CA PRO A 136 24.15 -7.17 9.38
C PRO A 136 24.11 -5.69 9.74
N ASN A 137 24.94 -4.85 9.13
CA ASN A 137 25.00 -3.41 9.32
C ASN A 137 24.50 -2.62 8.09
N SER A 138 23.76 -3.27 7.18
CA SER A 138 23.19 -2.62 6.00
C SER A 138 21.74 -2.20 6.23
N PRO A 139 21.44 -0.90 6.27
CA PRO A 139 20.07 -0.41 6.30
C PRO A 139 19.22 -0.98 5.14
N ARG A 140 19.81 -1.09 3.95
CA ARG A 140 19.12 -1.60 2.75
C ARG A 140 18.75 -3.08 2.86
N ALA A 141 19.61 -3.91 3.50
CA ALA A 141 19.29 -5.31 3.75
C ALA A 141 18.04 -5.44 4.68
N TYR A 142 17.98 -4.62 5.73
CA TYR A 142 16.80 -4.59 6.61
C TYR A 142 15.55 -4.00 5.92
N MET A 143 15.72 -3.09 4.95
CA MET A 143 14.59 -2.63 4.12
C MET A 143 14.03 -3.75 3.24
N VAL A 144 14.85 -4.67 2.75
CA VAL A 144 14.39 -5.88 2.05
C VAL A 144 13.67 -6.82 3.01
N LEU A 145 14.24 -7.04 4.21
CA LEU A 145 13.65 -7.90 5.24
C LEU A 145 12.27 -7.40 5.70
N GLN A 146 12.13 -6.09 5.96
CA GLN A 146 10.84 -5.53 6.35
C GLN A 146 9.79 -5.69 5.24
N GLY A 147 10.19 -5.56 3.96
CA GLY A 147 9.31 -5.80 2.83
C GLY A 147 8.80 -7.24 2.75
N ALA A 148 9.68 -8.22 3.00
CA ALA A 148 9.31 -9.63 3.06
C ALA A 148 8.34 -9.94 4.21
N HIS A 149 8.56 -9.36 5.40
CA HIS A 149 7.62 -9.48 6.52
C HIS A 149 6.27 -8.83 6.21
N ALA A 150 6.28 -7.65 5.56
CA ALA A 150 5.05 -6.97 5.15
C ALA A 150 4.20 -7.80 4.19
N ALA A 151 4.83 -8.47 3.20
CA ALA A 151 4.15 -9.34 2.24
C ALA A 151 3.42 -10.52 2.90
N LEU A 152 3.87 -10.92 4.09
CA LEU A 152 3.27 -11.99 4.90
C LEU A 152 2.38 -11.48 6.04
N ASN A 153 2.07 -10.17 6.11
CA ASN A 153 1.37 -9.51 7.22
C ASN A 153 2.02 -9.70 8.61
N GLN A 154 3.32 -9.96 8.64
CA GLN A 154 4.10 -10.07 9.88
C GLN A 154 4.52 -8.67 10.33
N PHE A 155 3.52 -7.87 10.77
CA PHE A 155 3.72 -6.44 11.02
C PHE A 155 4.58 -6.15 12.25
N ALA A 156 4.63 -7.03 13.23
CA ALA A 156 5.51 -6.89 14.38
C ALA A 156 6.98 -7.00 13.97
N GLU A 157 7.30 -8.00 13.17
CA GLU A 157 8.64 -8.26 12.64
C GLU A 157 9.05 -7.19 11.63
N GLN A 158 8.11 -6.74 10.77
CA GLN A 158 8.31 -5.59 9.89
C GLN A 158 8.75 -4.35 10.67
N ARG A 159 8.03 -4.00 11.73
CA ARG A 159 8.32 -2.83 12.57
C ARG A 159 9.67 -2.98 13.26
N ALA A 160 9.99 -4.17 13.79
CA ALA A 160 11.29 -4.44 14.41
C ALA A 160 12.46 -4.27 13.41
N ALA A 161 12.30 -4.72 12.17
CA ALA A 161 13.30 -4.52 11.12
C ALA A 161 13.50 -3.04 10.79
N LEU A 162 12.41 -2.26 10.68
CA LEU A 162 12.48 -0.81 10.43
C LEU A 162 13.10 -0.04 11.59
N GLU A 163 12.83 -0.42 12.84
CA GLU A 163 13.48 0.17 14.02
C GLU A 163 15.01 -0.08 14.00
N LYS A 164 15.44 -1.23 13.50
CA LYS A 164 16.88 -1.49 13.25
C LYS A 164 17.47 -0.54 12.21
N VAL A 165 16.76 -0.28 11.10
CA VAL A 165 17.20 0.70 10.10
C VAL A 165 17.35 2.07 10.72
N ILE A 166 16.34 2.55 11.46
CA ILE A 166 16.35 3.87 12.11
C ILE A 166 17.50 3.99 13.12
N ALA A 167 17.79 2.93 13.87
CA ALA A 167 18.90 2.92 14.83
C ALA A 167 20.27 2.99 14.15
N MET A 168 20.44 2.36 12.98
CA MET A 168 21.69 2.38 12.22
C MET A 168 21.85 3.65 11.38
N ALA A 169 20.74 4.13 10.81
CA ALA A 169 20.74 5.23 9.82
C ALA A 169 19.55 6.18 10.10
N PRO A 170 19.59 7.00 11.14
CA PRO A 170 18.50 7.91 11.51
C PRO A 170 18.20 8.97 10.43
N TRP A 171 19.12 9.17 9.50
CA TRP A 171 18.98 10.05 8.34
C TRP A 171 18.22 9.39 7.18
N PHE A 172 17.96 8.07 7.25
CA PHE A 172 17.28 7.32 6.19
C PHE A 172 15.76 7.50 6.32
N ALA A 173 15.26 8.60 5.76
CA ALA A 173 13.87 9.02 5.87
C ALA A 173 12.84 7.93 5.48
N PRO A 174 13.05 7.10 4.43
CA PRO A 174 12.10 6.06 4.05
C PRO A 174 11.80 5.03 5.13
N ALA A 175 12.75 4.74 6.02
CA ALA A 175 12.49 3.80 7.12
C ALA A 175 11.50 4.37 8.13
N ALA A 176 11.68 5.62 8.55
CA ALA A 176 10.74 6.30 9.44
C ALA A 176 9.38 6.47 8.76
N PHE A 177 9.34 6.84 7.49
CA PHE A 177 8.12 6.93 6.69
C PHE A 177 7.38 5.58 6.65
N THR A 178 8.06 4.49 6.30
CA THR A 178 7.45 3.14 6.21
C THR A 178 6.96 2.66 7.57
N LEU A 179 7.70 2.95 8.64
CA LEU A 179 7.30 2.59 10.00
C LEU A 179 6.07 3.39 10.46
N GLY A 180 6.01 4.68 10.14
CA GLY A 180 4.82 5.50 10.32
C GLY A 180 3.61 4.91 9.61
N GLY A 181 3.77 4.51 8.33
CA GLY A 181 2.75 3.84 7.53
C GLY A 181 2.29 2.51 8.14
N SER A 182 3.24 1.71 8.64
CA SER A 182 2.90 0.45 9.29
C SER A 182 2.02 0.65 10.54
N TYR A 183 2.27 1.69 11.35
CA TYR A 183 1.42 2.00 12.49
C TYR A 183 0.09 2.66 12.10
N LEU A 184 0.03 3.32 10.94
CA LEU A 184 -1.18 3.98 10.47
C LEU A 184 -2.17 3.00 9.83
N PHE A 185 -1.68 2.07 9.00
CA PHE A 185 -2.51 1.23 8.15
C PHE A 185 -2.64 -0.23 8.60
N ASN A 186 -1.66 -0.76 9.35
CA ASN A 186 -1.61 -2.17 9.72
C ASN A 186 -1.95 -2.39 11.20
N GLN A 187 -2.67 -3.48 11.50
CA GLN A 187 -3.05 -3.82 12.86
C GLN A 187 -1.87 -4.34 13.71
N PRO A 188 -1.78 -4.01 14.98
CA PRO A 188 -2.60 -2.98 15.65
C PRO A 188 -2.19 -1.57 15.18
N THR A 189 -3.19 -0.72 14.87
CA THR A 189 -2.94 0.68 14.51
C THR A 189 -2.57 1.51 15.74
N ASP A 190 -1.68 2.50 15.54
CA ASP A 190 -1.25 3.43 16.59
C ASP A 190 -0.96 4.79 15.96
N PHE A 191 -1.96 5.67 15.98
CA PHE A 191 -1.84 7.00 15.38
C PHE A 191 -0.75 7.86 16.03
N ALA A 192 -0.49 7.70 17.34
CA ALA A 192 0.55 8.46 18.02
C ALA A 192 1.95 8.04 17.55
N LYS A 193 2.17 6.73 17.40
CA LYS A 193 3.44 6.23 16.85
C LYS A 193 3.56 6.58 15.37
N ALA A 194 2.48 6.47 14.58
CA ALA A 194 2.49 6.89 13.18
C ALA A 194 2.92 8.35 13.05
N GLU A 195 2.32 9.27 13.83
CA GLU A 195 2.69 10.69 13.84
C GLU A 195 4.15 10.90 14.24
N LYS A 196 4.62 10.21 15.29
CA LYS A 196 6.02 10.28 15.73
C LYS A 196 6.98 9.94 14.57
N TYR A 197 6.77 8.82 13.89
CA TYR A 197 7.69 8.36 12.87
C TYR A 197 7.60 9.20 11.59
N TYR A 198 6.42 9.69 11.19
CA TYR A 198 6.32 10.64 10.09
C TYR A 198 6.99 11.99 10.40
N ARG A 199 6.94 12.48 11.64
CA ARG A 199 7.73 13.64 12.05
C ARG A 199 9.22 13.38 11.91
N MET A 200 9.71 12.19 12.30
CA MET A 200 11.12 11.82 12.09
C MET A 200 11.49 11.82 10.60
N ALA A 201 10.58 11.37 9.72
CA ALA A 201 10.81 11.44 8.26
C ALA A 201 10.89 12.90 7.77
N VAL A 202 10.01 13.78 8.27
CA VAL A 202 10.06 15.23 8.00
C VAL A 202 11.37 15.84 8.51
N ASP A 203 11.81 15.51 9.72
CA ASP A 203 13.06 16.02 10.29
C ASP A 203 14.28 15.59 9.47
N ALA A 204 14.27 14.35 8.95
CA ALA A 204 15.34 13.84 8.09
C ALA A 204 15.30 14.43 6.66
N SER A 205 14.13 14.80 6.16
CA SER A 205 13.95 15.38 4.81
C SER A 205 12.79 16.40 4.79
N PRO A 206 13.01 17.62 5.29
CA PRO A 206 11.95 18.62 5.46
C PRO A 206 11.40 19.21 4.14
N GLY A 207 12.06 18.95 3.02
CA GLY A 207 11.61 19.39 1.69
C GLY A 207 10.67 18.41 0.99
N SER A 208 10.39 17.24 1.58
CA SER A 208 9.51 16.23 0.95
C SER A 208 8.05 16.50 1.30
N ASP A 209 7.25 16.86 0.30
CA ASP A 209 5.79 17.01 0.38
C ASP A 209 5.08 15.74 0.85
N MET A 210 5.59 14.57 0.42
CA MET A 210 5.08 13.24 0.78
C MET A 210 5.00 13.04 2.30
N TYR A 211 5.97 13.51 3.06
CA TYR A 211 5.97 13.33 4.51
C TYR A 211 4.95 14.23 5.20
N TYR A 212 4.66 15.39 4.63
CA TYR A 212 3.62 16.29 5.15
C TYR A 212 2.21 15.77 4.85
N TRP A 213 1.93 15.30 3.62
CA TRP A 213 0.60 14.73 3.41
C TRP A 213 0.40 13.41 4.19
N SER A 214 1.47 12.69 4.56
CA SER A 214 1.37 11.54 5.45
C SER A 214 1.00 11.94 6.89
N LEU A 215 1.51 13.06 7.40
CA LEU A 215 1.02 13.66 8.65
C LEU A 215 -0.46 14.07 8.54
N GLY A 216 -0.87 14.55 7.37
CA GLY A 216 -2.27 14.79 7.05
C GLY A 216 -3.12 13.53 7.13
N ASP A 217 -2.62 12.39 6.66
CA ASP A 217 -3.32 11.10 6.75
C ASP A 217 -3.50 10.64 8.21
N VAL A 218 -2.48 10.83 9.05
CA VAL A 218 -2.62 10.54 10.50
C VAL A 218 -3.68 11.44 11.14
N ALA A 219 -3.64 12.73 10.84
CA ALA A 219 -4.62 13.69 11.35
C ALA A 219 -6.04 13.31 10.90
N ARG A 220 -6.20 12.94 9.62
CA ARG A 220 -7.46 12.50 9.04
C ARG A 220 -7.97 11.21 9.69
N GLY A 221 -7.11 10.18 9.82
CA GLY A 221 -7.44 8.93 10.51
C GLY A 221 -7.80 9.13 11.97
N SER A 222 -7.20 10.13 12.63
CA SER A 222 -7.51 10.53 14.01
C SER A 222 -8.72 11.48 14.11
N ASN A 223 -9.48 11.66 13.04
CA ASN A 223 -10.63 12.57 12.93
C ASN A 223 -10.29 14.05 13.19
N ARG A 224 -9.05 14.47 13.05
CA ARG A 224 -8.58 15.86 13.13
C ARG A 224 -8.57 16.48 11.74
N LEU A 225 -9.76 16.63 11.13
CA LEU A 225 -9.92 16.95 9.71
C LEU A 225 -9.32 18.31 9.33
N GLU A 226 -9.38 19.32 10.20
CA GLU A 226 -8.78 20.64 9.94
C GLU A 226 -7.24 20.58 9.99
N ASP A 227 -6.64 19.78 10.89
CA ASP A 227 -5.21 19.53 10.89
C ASP A 227 -4.78 18.81 9.60
N ALA A 228 -5.56 17.81 9.17
CA ALA A 228 -5.32 17.12 7.91
C ALA A 228 -5.30 18.10 6.72
N ARG A 229 -6.32 18.96 6.63
CA ARG A 229 -6.39 20.00 5.60
C ARG A 229 -5.18 20.91 5.61
N ARG A 230 -4.69 21.32 6.79
CA ARG A 230 -3.51 22.16 6.93
C ARG A 230 -2.25 21.46 6.41
N TYR A 231 -2.04 20.19 6.76
CA TYR A 231 -0.88 19.41 6.29
C TYR A 231 -0.92 19.18 4.78
N TYR A 232 -2.10 18.87 4.19
CA TYR A 232 -2.21 18.71 2.74
C TYR A 232 -1.97 20.00 1.97
N LYS A 233 -2.42 21.15 2.51
CA LYS A 233 -2.09 22.47 1.94
C LYS A 233 -0.61 22.77 2.02
N LEU A 234 0.07 22.39 3.11
CA LEU A 234 1.52 22.55 3.24
C LEU A 234 2.27 21.67 2.23
N ALA A 235 1.87 20.41 2.05
CA ALA A 235 2.42 19.55 1.01
C ALA A 235 2.29 20.18 -0.38
N LEU A 236 1.13 20.72 -0.72
CA LEU A 236 0.89 21.41 -1.99
C LEU A 236 1.71 22.70 -2.16
N GLN A 237 2.06 23.36 -1.06
CA GLN A 237 2.98 24.51 -1.11
C GLN A 237 4.43 24.09 -1.38
N LEU A 238 4.85 22.92 -0.91
CA LEU A 238 6.18 22.36 -1.15
C LEU A 238 6.31 21.85 -2.57
N ASP A 239 5.30 21.14 -3.07
CA ASP A 239 5.21 20.74 -4.47
C ASP A 239 3.83 21.12 -5.08
N PRO A 240 3.76 22.25 -5.82
CA PRO A 240 2.54 22.65 -6.52
C PRO A 240 2.12 21.68 -7.64
N HIS A 241 2.99 20.76 -8.04
CA HIS A 241 2.71 19.73 -9.04
C HIS A 241 2.40 18.36 -8.41
N ASP A 242 2.36 18.26 -7.08
CA ASP A 242 1.87 17.05 -6.41
C ASP A 242 0.39 16.82 -6.74
N SER A 243 0.10 15.63 -7.25
CA SER A 243 -1.26 15.21 -7.54
C SER A 243 -1.98 14.61 -6.32
N THR A 244 -1.23 14.25 -5.29
CA THR A 244 -1.73 13.54 -4.10
C THR A 244 -2.44 14.48 -3.14
N ALA A 245 -1.86 15.65 -2.87
CA ALA A 245 -2.41 16.61 -1.93
C ALA A 245 -3.83 17.10 -2.30
N PRO A 246 -4.15 17.46 -3.57
CA PRO A 246 -5.52 17.77 -3.96
C PRO A 246 -6.48 16.60 -3.72
N VAL A 247 -6.09 15.37 -4.07
CA VAL A 247 -6.92 14.18 -3.82
C VAL A 247 -7.19 13.97 -2.34
N LYS A 248 -6.19 14.20 -1.48
CA LYS A 248 -6.33 14.13 -0.03
C LYS A 248 -7.24 15.23 0.54
N LEU A 249 -7.23 16.43 -0.05
CA LEU A 249 -8.21 17.49 0.26
C LEU A 249 -9.60 17.02 -0.10
N GLY A 250 -9.80 16.43 -1.28
CA GLY A 250 -11.07 15.82 -1.68
C GLY A 250 -11.57 14.74 -0.70
N HIS A 251 -10.65 13.97 -0.08
CA HIS A 251 -11.05 13.04 0.98
C HIS A 251 -11.63 13.77 2.20
N VAL A 252 -10.95 14.83 2.66
CA VAL A 252 -11.45 15.65 3.79
C VAL A 252 -12.82 16.22 3.48
N ASP A 253 -12.99 16.80 2.29
CA ASP A 253 -14.27 17.39 1.88
C ASP A 253 -15.39 16.35 1.71
N SER A 254 -15.06 15.14 1.24
CA SER A 254 -15.99 14.01 1.22
C SER A 254 -16.50 13.64 2.62
N PHE A 255 -15.62 13.63 3.63
CA PHE A 255 -16.00 13.29 5.02
C PHE A 255 -16.78 14.40 5.72
N LEU A 256 -16.59 15.65 5.29
CA LEU A 256 -17.35 16.83 5.76
C LEU A 256 -18.71 17.01 5.03
N GLY A 257 -18.97 16.23 3.98
CA GLY A 257 -20.18 16.33 3.16
C GLY A 257 -20.14 17.41 2.08
N ASN A 258 -18.96 18.00 1.82
CA ASN A 258 -18.74 19.01 0.78
C ASN A 258 -18.46 18.34 -0.57
N PHE A 259 -19.41 17.54 -1.08
CA PHE A 259 -19.15 16.62 -2.20
C PHE A 259 -18.80 17.32 -3.52
N ASP A 260 -19.34 18.49 -3.80
CA ASP A 260 -19.01 19.24 -5.01
C ASP A 260 -17.58 19.77 -4.99
N GLU A 261 -17.10 20.26 -3.84
CA GLU A 261 -15.70 20.66 -3.66
C GLU A 261 -14.79 19.43 -3.72
N ALA A 262 -15.15 18.32 -3.08
CA ALA A 262 -14.41 17.08 -3.16
C ALA A 262 -14.21 16.62 -4.62
N ARG A 263 -15.25 16.69 -5.45
CA ARG A 263 -15.15 16.34 -6.87
C ARG A 263 -14.20 17.26 -7.65
N LYS A 264 -14.22 18.57 -7.35
CA LYS A 264 -13.27 19.53 -7.94
C LYS A 264 -11.81 19.23 -7.54
N ASP A 265 -11.61 18.92 -6.27
CA ASP A 265 -10.27 18.55 -5.77
C ASP A 265 -9.76 17.27 -6.44
N TYR A 266 -10.61 16.25 -6.62
CA TYR A 266 -10.25 15.04 -7.35
C TYR A 266 -9.95 15.34 -8.83
N ASP A 267 -10.74 16.17 -9.50
CA ASP A 267 -10.48 16.58 -10.89
C ASP A 267 -9.15 17.34 -11.02
N ASN A 268 -8.82 18.20 -10.04
CA ASN A 268 -7.53 18.88 -10.00
C ASN A 268 -6.36 17.91 -9.83
N GLY A 269 -6.46 16.98 -8.87
CA GLY A 269 -5.45 15.95 -8.65
C GLY A 269 -5.23 15.07 -9.88
N MET A 270 -6.31 14.61 -10.51
CA MET A 270 -6.23 13.81 -11.75
C MET A 270 -5.62 14.59 -12.91
N LYS A 271 -5.95 15.88 -13.06
CA LYS A 271 -5.38 16.75 -14.09
C LYS A 271 -3.87 16.92 -13.94
N VAL A 272 -3.39 17.09 -12.71
CA VAL A 272 -1.95 17.23 -12.41
C VAL A 272 -1.24 15.89 -12.61
N ALA A 273 -1.83 14.78 -12.12
CA ALA A 273 -1.23 13.46 -12.22
C ALA A 273 -1.04 13.01 -13.67
N GLY A 274 -2.05 13.20 -14.50
CA GLY A 274 -2.06 12.68 -15.87
C GLY A 274 -1.91 11.16 -15.96
N GLY A 275 -1.97 10.63 -17.17
CA GLY A 275 -1.62 9.23 -17.47
C GLY A 275 -2.23 8.18 -16.55
N ALA A 276 -1.41 7.22 -16.17
CA ALA A 276 -1.80 6.11 -15.31
C ALA A 276 -2.22 6.55 -13.92
N THR A 277 -1.53 7.50 -13.32
CA THR A 277 -1.83 7.97 -11.96
C THR A 277 -3.23 8.57 -11.88
N ALA A 278 -3.63 9.39 -12.85
CA ALA A 278 -4.99 9.93 -12.93
C ALA A 278 -6.04 8.82 -12.96
N ALA A 279 -5.78 7.74 -13.71
CA ALA A 279 -6.68 6.60 -13.80
C ALA A 279 -6.87 5.88 -12.45
N PHE A 280 -5.83 5.78 -11.63
CA PHE A 280 -5.92 5.19 -10.28
C PHE A 280 -6.60 6.11 -9.26
N LEU A 281 -6.56 7.43 -9.46
CA LEU A 281 -7.21 8.41 -8.60
C LEU A 281 -8.71 8.58 -8.90
N GLY A 282 -9.13 8.28 -10.12
CA GLY A 282 -10.50 8.48 -10.59
C GLY A 282 -11.60 7.86 -9.72
N PRO A 283 -11.45 6.67 -9.15
CA PRO A 283 -12.48 6.06 -8.32
C PRO A 283 -12.90 6.89 -7.10
N PHE A 284 -12.02 7.70 -6.52
CA PHE A 284 -12.36 8.53 -5.36
C PHE A 284 -13.47 9.57 -5.66
N LYS A 285 -13.49 10.07 -6.90
CA LYS A 285 -14.58 10.96 -7.35
C LYS A 285 -15.91 10.20 -7.34
N ALA A 286 -15.96 8.97 -7.80
CA ALA A 286 -17.15 8.14 -7.79
C ALA A 286 -17.65 7.84 -6.36
N PHE A 287 -16.75 7.69 -5.37
CA PHE A 287 -17.14 7.45 -3.98
C PHE A 287 -17.94 8.60 -3.37
N THR A 288 -17.85 9.83 -3.89
CA THR A 288 -18.71 10.95 -3.41
C THR A 288 -20.19 10.65 -3.60
N TRP A 289 -20.58 9.98 -4.69
CA TRP A 289 -21.96 9.55 -4.92
C TRP A 289 -22.37 8.38 -4.01
N VAL A 290 -21.42 7.51 -3.64
CA VAL A 290 -21.69 6.47 -2.63
C VAL A 290 -22.02 7.10 -1.28
N TYR A 291 -21.26 8.11 -0.84
CA TYR A 291 -21.58 8.88 0.39
C TYR A 291 -22.91 9.62 0.33
N GLN A 292 -23.35 10.04 -0.86
CA GLN A 292 -24.65 10.66 -1.09
C GLN A 292 -25.81 9.65 -1.14
N GLY A 293 -25.52 8.33 -1.18
CA GLY A 293 -26.54 7.29 -1.36
C GLY A 293 -27.04 7.14 -2.80
N GLU A 294 -26.23 7.53 -3.78
CA GLU A 294 -26.53 7.54 -5.21
C GLU A 294 -25.71 6.47 -5.97
N PRO A 295 -25.94 5.15 -5.71
CA PRO A 295 -25.09 4.09 -6.24
C PRO A 295 -25.06 4.02 -7.76
N LYS A 296 -26.16 4.36 -8.44
CA LYS A 296 -26.21 4.32 -9.91
C LYS A 296 -25.31 5.40 -10.54
N GLN A 297 -25.27 6.61 -9.96
CA GLN A 297 -24.35 7.66 -10.38
C GLN A 297 -22.91 7.28 -10.11
N ALA A 298 -22.63 6.61 -8.97
CA ALA A 298 -21.30 6.11 -8.67
C ALA A 298 -20.83 5.08 -9.71
N ILE A 299 -21.69 4.12 -10.08
CA ILE A 299 -21.37 3.11 -11.10
C ILE A 299 -21.18 3.76 -12.46
N GLN A 300 -22.07 4.69 -12.85
CA GLN A 300 -21.94 5.43 -14.12
C GLN A 300 -20.60 6.18 -14.17
N ALA A 301 -20.22 6.89 -13.11
CA ALA A 301 -18.94 7.61 -13.07
C ALA A 301 -17.72 6.66 -13.22
N LEU A 302 -17.80 5.45 -12.68
CA LEU A 302 -16.77 4.43 -12.86
C LEU A 302 -16.75 3.86 -14.30
N ASP A 303 -17.92 3.68 -14.92
CA ASP A 303 -18.01 3.27 -16.34
C ASP A 303 -17.40 4.35 -17.25
N GLU A 304 -17.70 5.63 -17.01
CA GLU A 304 -17.11 6.77 -17.73
C GLU A 304 -15.58 6.82 -17.53
N LEU A 305 -15.10 6.55 -16.31
CA LEU A 305 -13.67 6.44 -16.02
C LEU A 305 -13.02 5.32 -16.83
N VAL A 306 -13.63 4.13 -16.88
CA VAL A 306 -13.11 2.98 -17.67
C VAL A 306 -12.92 3.36 -19.14
N VAL A 307 -13.83 4.14 -19.71
CA VAL A 307 -13.71 4.63 -21.09
C VAL A 307 -12.59 5.66 -21.23
N SER A 308 -12.49 6.61 -20.29
CA SER A 308 -11.51 7.69 -20.34
C SER A 308 -10.05 7.20 -20.19
N ILE A 309 -9.85 6.08 -19.50
CA ILE A 309 -8.53 5.46 -19.33
C ILE A 309 -7.85 5.14 -20.67
N ASP A 310 -8.60 4.84 -21.71
CA ASP A 310 -8.02 4.53 -23.03
C ASP A 310 -7.27 5.71 -23.65
N SER A 311 -7.68 6.93 -23.34
CA SER A 311 -7.04 8.17 -23.82
C SER A 311 -6.03 8.76 -22.84
N SER A 312 -5.73 8.08 -21.72
CA SER A 312 -4.87 8.62 -20.66
C SER A 312 -3.38 8.76 -21.02
N GLY A 313 -2.93 8.13 -22.12
CA GLY A 313 -1.50 8.06 -22.44
C GLY A 313 -0.70 7.05 -21.59
N ALA A 314 -1.34 6.33 -20.67
CA ALA A 314 -0.70 5.29 -19.87
C ALA A 314 -0.30 4.06 -20.69
N GLY A 315 0.66 3.28 -20.21
CA GLY A 315 1.03 1.99 -20.75
C GLY A 315 -0.15 1.00 -20.79
N LYS A 316 -0.07 0.01 -21.66
CA LYS A 316 -1.20 -0.95 -21.83
C LYS A 316 -1.56 -1.66 -20.54
N ASP A 317 -0.58 -2.20 -19.83
CA ASP A 317 -0.75 -2.91 -18.56
C ASP A 317 -1.31 -2.00 -17.46
N GLN A 318 -0.86 -0.75 -17.39
CA GLN A 318 -1.37 0.25 -16.46
C GLN A 318 -2.84 0.58 -16.71
N ARG A 319 -3.23 0.75 -18.00
CA ARG A 319 -4.63 0.94 -18.37
C ARG A 319 -5.50 -0.26 -17.99
N LEU A 320 -5.02 -1.49 -18.25
CA LEU A 320 -5.74 -2.71 -17.87
C LEU A 320 -5.94 -2.78 -16.37
N ASN A 321 -4.91 -2.54 -15.58
CA ASN A 321 -4.97 -2.58 -14.11
C ASN A 321 -5.93 -1.51 -13.56
N ALA A 322 -5.87 -0.28 -14.07
CA ALA A 322 -6.77 0.79 -13.65
C ALA A 322 -8.25 0.47 -13.98
N LYS A 323 -8.52 -0.07 -15.17
CA LYS A 323 -9.86 -0.52 -15.55
C LYS A 323 -10.37 -1.67 -14.68
N VAL A 324 -9.52 -2.66 -14.40
CA VAL A 324 -9.84 -3.76 -13.48
C VAL A 324 -10.21 -3.22 -12.11
N GLY A 325 -9.46 -2.25 -11.58
CA GLY A 325 -9.77 -1.58 -10.31
C GLY A 325 -11.11 -0.84 -10.32
N ALA A 326 -11.37 -0.03 -11.35
CA ALA A 326 -12.63 0.72 -11.49
C ALA A 326 -13.84 -0.23 -11.59
N LEU A 327 -13.74 -1.29 -12.40
CA LEU A 327 -14.80 -2.29 -12.53
C LEU A 327 -15.00 -3.11 -11.26
N THR A 328 -13.94 -3.37 -10.49
CA THR A 328 -14.04 -4.00 -9.17
C THR A 328 -14.84 -3.12 -8.21
N ASN A 329 -14.55 -1.81 -8.15
CA ASN A 329 -15.30 -0.87 -7.34
C ASN A 329 -16.77 -0.78 -7.79
N ALA A 330 -17.04 -0.75 -9.10
CA ALA A 330 -18.41 -0.76 -9.62
C ALA A 330 -19.17 -2.03 -9.20
N ALA A 331 -18.52 -3.19 -9.27
CA ALA A 331 -19.11 -4.46 -8.82
C ALA A 331 -19.38 -4.47 -7.32
N GLN A 332 -18.46 -3.97 -6.49
CA GLN A 332 -18.65 -3.88 -5.03
C GLN A 332 -19.82 -2.96 -4.67
N ILE A 333 -19.92 -1.79 -5.31
CA ILE A 333 -21.08 -0.88 -5.14
C ILE A 333 -22.37 -1.61 -5.54
N ALA A 334 -22.38 -2.24 -6.70
CA ALA A 334 -23.55 -2.94 -7.22
C ALA A 334 -23.98 -4.11 -6.32
N LEU A 335 -23.02 -4.93 -5.82
CA LEU A 335 -23.30 -6.02 -4.88
C LEU A 335 -23.88 -5.51 -3.56
N HIS A 336 -23.31 -4.43 -3.01
CA HIS A 336 -23.75 -3.84 -1.75
C HIS A 336 -25.20 -3.34 -1.82
N TYR A 337 -25.58 -2.69 -2.93
CA TYR A 337 -26.90 -2.14 -3.14
C TYR A 337 -27.91 -3.09 -3.82
N GLY A 338 -27.54 -4.35 -4.05
CA GLY A 338 -28.43 -5.37 -4.67
C GLY A 338 -28.68 -5.18 -6.16
N LEU A 339 -27.82 -4.43 -6.86
CA LEU A 339 -27.85 -4.17 -8.29
C LEU A 339 -27.09 -5.29 -9.03
N TYR A 340 -27.63 -6.51 -8.96
CA TYR A 340 -26.87 -7.72 -9.35
C TYR A 340 -26.58 -7.82 -10.84
N ASP A 341 -27.40 -7.23 -11.71
CA ASP A 341 -27.17 -7.23 -13.16
C ASP A 341 -26.02 -6.29 -13.52
N GLU A 342 -25.93 -5.13 -12.85
CA GLU A 342 -24.79 -4.21 -12.96
C GLU A 342 -23.51 -4.86 -12.41
N ALA A 343 -23.58 -5.60 -11.31
CA ALA A 343 -22.46 -6.35 -10.78
C ALA A 343 -21.96 -7.41 -11.78
N GLU A 344 -22.86 -8.20 -12.36
CA GLU A 344 -22.51 -9.22 -13.36
C GLU A 344 -21.85 -8.60 -14.59
N ARG A 345 -22.39 -7.48 -15.11
CA ARG A 345 -21.82 -6.74 -16.23
C ARG A 345 -20.38 -6.27 -15.92
N ALA A 346 -20.18 -5.64 -14.77
CA ALA A 346 -18.86 -5.13 -14.36
C ALA A 346 -17.86 -6.29 -14.18
N LEU A 347 -18.27 -7.40 -13.56
CA LEU A 347 -17.41 -8.56 -13.35
C LEU A 347 -17.05 -9.27 -14.66
N ALA A 348 -17.97 -9.34 -15.63
CA ALA A 348 -17.68 -9.91 -16.95
C ALA A 348 -16.60 -9.12 -17.70
N GLN A 349 -16.70 -7.78 -17.68
CA GLN A 349 -15.68 -6.91 -18.28
C GLN A 349 -14.34 -7.03 -17.52
N ARG A 350 -14.38 -6.99 -16.17
CA ARG A 350 -13.20 -7.19 -15.33
C ARG A 350 -12.49 -8.50 -15.65
N THR A 351 -13.23 -9.59 -15.81
CA THR A 351 -12.68 -10.91 -16.12
C THR A 351 -11.89 -10.92 -17.41
N THR A 352 -12.43 -10.29 -18.46
CA THR A 352 -11.74 -10.16 -19.75
C THR A 352 -10.41 -9.44 -19.60
N LEU A 353 -10.41 -8.28 -18.90
CA LEU A 353 -9.20 -7.47 -18.71
C LEU A 353 -8.18 -8.16 -17.79
N ALA A 354 -8.63 -8.87 -16.76
CA ALA A 354 -7.75 -9.62 -15.85
C ALA A 354 -6.99 -10.74 -16.60
N ARG A 355 -7.66 -11.43 -17.51
CA ARG A 355 -7.01 -12.44 -18.38
C ARG A 355 -6.03 -11.83 -19.37
N GLU A 356 -6.35 -10.65 -19.92
CA GLU A 356 -5.42 -9.91 -20.76
C GLU A 356 -4.17 -9.49 -19.99
N THR A 357 -4.32 -9.02 -18.75
CA THR A 357 -3.20 -8.71 -17.85
C THR A 357 -2.36 -9.96 -17.57
N ALA A 358 -2.99 -11.11 -17.31
CA ALA A 358 -2.27 -12.37 -17.09
C ALA A 358 -1.43 -12.79 -18.32
N ALA A 359 -1.94 -12.55 -19.51
CA ALA A 359 -1.22 -12.84 -20.75
C ALA A 359 0.03 -11.96 -20.94
N ILE A 360 0.01 -10.70 -20.44
CA ILE A 360 1.17 -9.81 -20.46
C ILE A 360 2.26 -10.29 -19.50
N VAL A 361 1.87 -10.69 -18.28
CA VAL A 361 2.82 -11.22 -17.28
C VAL A 361 3.40 -12.56 -17.73
N GLY A 362 2.60 -13.43 -18.35
CA GLY A 362 3.02 -14.64 -19.04
C GLY A 362 3.43 -15.81 -18.12
N THR A 363 3.20 -15.74 -16.82
CA THR A 363 3.51 -16.84 -15.88
C THR A 363 2.25 -17.62 -15.47
N GLN A 364 2.39 -18.94 -15.30
CA GLN A 364 1.26 -19.79 -14.85
C GLN A 364 0.81 -19.41 -13.44
N ALA A 365 1.75 -19.05 -12.56
CA ALA A 365 1.45 -18.61 -11.20
C ALA A 365 0.55 -17.36 -11.21
N PHE A 366 0.90 -16.35 -12.00
CA PHE A 366 0.09 -15.12 -12.10
C PHE A 366 -1.27 -15.39 -12.75
N THR A 367 -1.33 -16.28 -13.75
CA THR A 367 -2.60 -16.72 -14.37
C THR A 367 -3.51 -17.37 -13.32
N ASN A 368 -2.97 -18.25 -12.47
CA ASN A 368 -3.73 -18.88 -11.40
C ASN A 368 -4.26 -17.85 -10.40
N ILE A 369 -3.46 -16.82 -10.04
CA ILE A 369 -3.90 -15.73 -9.17
C ILE A 369 -5.08 -14.99 -9.81
N GLN A 370 -5.01 -14.63 -11.09
CA GLN A 370 -6.11 -13.93 -11.77
C GLN A 370 -7.38 -14.81 -11.84
N GLU A 371 -7.27 -16.09 -12.19
CA GLU A 371 -8.41 -17.01 -12.21
C GLU A 371 -8.99 -17.24 -10.79
N SER A 372 -8.15 -17.24 -9.74
CA SER A 372 -8.63 -17.34 -8.36
C SER A 372 -9.44 -16.09 -7.96
N GLN A 373 -8.98 -14.88 -8.34
CA GLN A 373 -9.72 -13.65 -8.11
C GLN A 373 -11.04 -13.60 -8.91
N ILE A 374 -11.07 -14.13 -10.14
CA ILE A 374 -12.30 -14.26 -10.92
C ILE A 374 -13.27 -15.18 -10.19
N ALA A 375 -12.81 -16.35 -9.76
CA ALA A 375 -13.63 -17.29 -8.99
C ALA A 375 -14.16 -16.69 -7.68
N PHE A 376 -13.35 -15.86 -7.00
CA PHE A 376 -13.73 -15.12 -5.81
C PHE A 376 -14.90 -14.17 -6.07
N TRP A 377 -14.81 -13.32 -7.08
CA TRP A 377 -15.86 -12.33 -7.38
C TRP A 377 -17.15 -12.99 -7.89
N ASP A 378 -17.03 -14.04 -8.71
CA ASP A 378 -18.17 -14.81 -9.15
C ASP A 378 -18.86 -15.53 -7.98
N ALA A 379 -18.07 -15.99 -6.98
CA ALA A 379 -18.60 -16.58 -5.76
C ALA A 379 -19.34 -15.55 -4.90
N GLN A 380 -18.79 -14.33 -4.77
CA GLN A 380 -19.46 -13.22 -4.09
C GLN A 380 -20.82 -12.93 -4.75
N LEU A 381 -20.87 -12.76 -6.07
CA LEU A 381 -22.12 -12.52 -6.81
C LEU A 381 -23.13 -13.64 -6.59
N ALA A 382 -22.70 -14.92 -6.68
CA ALA A 382 -23.57 -16.07 -6.44
C ALA A 382 -24.11 -16.07 -5.00
N ALA A 383 -23.27 -15.77 -4.00
CA ALA A 383 -23.67 -15.69 -2.60
C ALA A 383 -24.69 -14.57 -2.35
N TYR A 384 -24.49 -13.40 -2.97
CA TYR A 384 -25.42 -12.27 -2.87
C TYR A 384 -26.75 -12.55 -3.55
N ARG A 385 -26.77 -13.28 -4.66
CA ARG A 385 -28.00 -13.76 -5.33
C ARG A 385 -28.70 -14.93 -4.60
N GLY A 386 -28.08 -15.50 -3.56
CA GLY A 386 -28.62 -16.63 -2.79
C GLY A 386 -28.33 -18.00 -3.39
N ASP A 387 -27.54 -18.11 -4.45
CA ASP A 387 -27.06 -19.39 -5.01
C ASP A 387 -25.82 -19.87 -4.22
N TYR A 388 -26.09 -20.33 -3.00
CA TYR A 388 -25.03 -20.76 -2.07
C TYR A 388 -24.28 -22.02 -2.54
N LYS A 389 -24.93 -22.85 -3.38
CA LYS A 389 -24.26 -24.02 -3.95
C LYS A 389 -23.18 -23.60 -4.94
N LYS A 390 -23.55 -22.77 -5.91
CA LYS A 390 -22.61 -22.21 -6.89
C LYS A 390 -21.50 -21.41 -6.20
N ALA A 391 -21.85 -20.59 -5.19
CA ALA A 391 -20.87 -19.84 -4.43
C ALA A 391 -19.82 -20.73 -3.75
N ALA A 392 -20.24 -21.85 -3.14
CA ALA A 392 -19.35 -22.81 -2.51
C ALA A 392 -18.46 -23.57 -3.54
N GLU A 393 -19.01 -23.93 -4.70
CA GLU A 393 -18.25 -24.55 -5.78
C GLU A 393 -17.16 -23.59 -6.31
N LEU A 394 -17.47 -22.30 -6.45
CA LEU A 394 -16.51 -21.28 -6.88
C LEU A 394 -15.47 -20.98 -5.79
N ALA A 395 -15.85 -20.97 -4.51
CA ALA A 395 -14.90 -20.88 -3.40
C ALA A 395 -13.91 -22.05 -3.39
N LYS A 396 -14.40 -23.26 -3.67
CA LYS A 396 -13.53 -24.44 -3.83
C LYS A 396 -12.59 -24.26 -5.04
N LYS A 397 -13.11 -23.81 -6.18
CA LYS A 397 -12.27 -23.51 -7.36
C LYS A 397 -11.16 -22.51 -7.02
N ASN A 398 -11.48 -21.45 -6.25
CA ASN A 398 -10.49 -20.50 -5.77
C ASN A 398 -9.39 -21.21 -4.95
N ALA A 399 -9.77 -22.03 -3.96
CA ALA A 399 -8.83 -22.79 -3.13
C ALA A 399 -7.93 -23.71 -3.96
N ASP A 400 -8.50 -24.43 -4.93
CA ASP A 400 -7.76 -25.36 -5.80
C ASP A 400 -6.73 -24.62 -6.67
N LEU A 401 -7.03 -23.41 -7.17
CA LEU A 401 -6.14 -22.61 -7.99
C LEU A 401 -4.91 -22.10 -7.22
N VAL A 402 -5.06 -21.80 -5.94
CA VAL A 402 -3.98 -21.29 -5.09
C VAL A 402 -3.32 -22.38 -4.23
N ALA A 403 -3.73 -23.64 -4.33
CA ALA A 403 -3.26 -24.73 -3.48
C ALA A 403 -1.73 -24.88 -3.48
N GLY A 404 -1.09 -24.72 -4.65
CA GLY A 404 0.35 -24.83 -4.82
C GLY A 404 1.16 -23.60 -4.39
N GLU A 405 0.50 -22.50 -3.99
CA GLU A 405 1.20 -21.28 -3.59
C GLU A 405 1.82 -21.41 -2.19
N ASN A 406 2.99 -20.78 -2.00
CA ASN A 406 3.65 -20.69 -0.71
C ASN A 406 3.17 -19.48 0.12
N ASN A 407 2.12 -18.80 -0.31
CA ASN A 407 1.53 -17.68 0.40
C ASN A 407 0.68 -18.18 1.58
N THR A 408 1.02 -17.79 2.81
CA THR A 408 0.27 -18.18 4.03
C THR A 408 -1.14 -17.60 4.09
N ARG A 409 -1.41 -16.54 3.33
CA ARG A 409 -2.69 -15.83 3.26
C ARG A 409 -3.61 -16.30 2.13
N LYS A 410 -3.18 -17.25 1.32
CA LYS A 410 -3.88 -17.69 0.10
C LYS A 410 -5.33 -18.13 0.32
N MET A 411 -5.67 -18.57 1.53
CA MET A 411 -7.00 -19.06 1.88
C MET A 411 -7.93 -17.97 2.42
N GLU A 412 -7.44 -16.77 2.76
CA GLU A 412 -8.26 -15.68 3.31
C GLU A 412 -9.47 -15.32 2.43
N PRO A 413 -9.35 -15.18 1.09
CA PRO A 413 -10.50 -14.92 0.22
C PRO A 413 -11.53 -16.07 0.21
N VAL A 414 -11.07 -17.31 0.38
CA VAL A 414 -11.98 -18.48 0.47
C VAL A 414 -12.80 -18.40 1.74
N HIS A 415 -12.16 -18.12 2.87
CA HIS A 415 -12.83 -17.93 4.16
C HIS A 415 -13.83 -16.77 4.15
N GLU A 416 -13.52 -15.68 3.46
CA GLU A 416 -14.44 -14.57 3.26
C GLU A 416 -15.73 -15.03 2.56
N VAL A 417 -15.62 -15.73 1.43
CA VAL A 417 -16.80 -16.25 0.70
C VAL A 417 -17.58 -17.23 1.54
N LEU A 418 -16.92 -18.19 2.21
CA LEU A 418 -17.59 -19.16 3.07
C LEU A 418 -18.29 -18.47 4.24
N GLY A 419 -17.65 -17.49 4.85
CA GLY A 419 -18.23 -16.67 5.90
C GLY A 419 -19.46 -15.88 5.45
N LEU A 420 -19.39 -15.28 4.26
CA LEU A 420 -20.54 -14.59 3.65
C LEU A 420 -21.70 -15.56 3.40
N ILE A 421 -21.46 -16.75 2.85
CA ILE A 421 -22.47 -17.78 2.63
C ILE A 421 -23.18 -18.13 3.95
N GLU A 422 -22.41 -18.42 4.99
CA GLU A 422 -22.97 -18.82 6.29
C GLU A 422 -23.69 -17.66 7.00
N LEU A 423 -23.22 -16.42 6.84
CA LEU A 423 -23.89 -15.21 7.32
C LEU A 423 -25.28 -15.05 6.65
N ARG A 424 -25.32 -15.18 5.32
CA ARG A 424 -26.56 -15.06 4.53
C ARG A 424 -27.57 -16.20 4.87
N LYS A 425 -27.09 -17.38 5.21
CA LYS A 425 -27.90 -18.49 5.75
C LYS A 425 -28.31 -18.31 7.21
N LYS A 426 -27.88 -17.22 7.87
CA LYS A 426 -28.05 -16.97 9.32
C LYS A 426 -27.42 -18.02 10.22
N SER A 427 -26.44 -18.77 9.70
CA SER A 427 -25.62 -19.74 10.45
C SER A 427 -24.49 -19.01 11.21
N TYR A 428 -24.83 -18.08 12.08
CA TYR A 428 -23.92 -17.11 12.65
C TYR A 428 -22.65 -17.70 13.29
N LYS A 429 -22.75 -18.84 13.99
CA LYS A 429 -21.57 -19.48 14.61
C LYS A 429 -20.55 -19.94 13.56
N LYS A 430 -21.05 -20.50 12.43
CA LYS A 430 -20.16 -20.89 11.31
C LYS A 430 -19.60 -19.67 10.60
N ALA A 431 -20.44 -18.66 10.36
CA ALA A 431 -19.99 -17.39 9.78
C ALA A 431 -18.84 -16.75 10.58
N ILE A 432 -18.96 -16.70 11.92
CA ILE A 432 -17.90 -16.17 12.80
C ILE A 432 -16.61 -16.99 12.66
N ALA A 433 -16.71 -18.31 12.59
CA ALA A 433 -15.53 -19.18 12.46
C ALA A 433 -14.77 -18.90 11.15
N GLU A 434 -15.48 -18.83 10.04
CA GLU A 434 -14.90 -18.54 8.72
C GLU A 434 -14.37 -17.10 8.64
N LEU A 435 -15.17 -16.11 9.03
CA LEU A 435 -14.79 -14.69 8.94
C LEU A 435 -13.59 -14.33 9.80
N LYS A 436 -13.35 -15.02 10.91
CA LYS A 436 -12.12 -14.85 11.71
C LYS A 436 -10.85 -15.30 10.99
N LEU A 437 -10.98 -16.16 9.98
CA LEU A 437 -9.89 -16.65 9.14
C LEU A 437 -9.72 -15.83 7.86
N ALA A 438 -10.68 -14.95 7.53
CA ALA A 438 -10.58 -13.99 6.44
C ALA A 438 -9.65 -12.81 6.80
N ASP A 439 -9.23 -12.03 5.81
CA ASP A 439 -8.35 -10.87 6.00
C ASP A 439 -8.99 -9.81 6.90
N GLN A 440 -8.54 -9.74 8.14
CA GLN A 440 -9.03 -8.79 9.14
C GLN A 440 -8.44 -7.37 8.97
N THR A 441 -7.63 -7.12 7.96
CA THR A 441 -7.21 -5.76 7.58
C THR A 441 -8.26 -5.07 6.71
N GLN A 442 -9.13 -5.84 6.04
CA GLN A 442 -10.21 -5.33 5.20
C GLN A 442 -11.45 -4.96 6.03
N LEU A 443 -11.95 -3.74 5.82
CA LEU A 443 -13.15 -3.25 6.54
C LEU A 443 -14.38 -4.08 6.21
N HIS A 444 -14.51 -4.57 4.98
CA HIS A 444 -15.59 -5.44 4.57
C HIS A 444 -15.67 -6.70 5.44
N ASN A 445 -14.56 -7.40 5.62
CA ASN A 445 -14.52 -8.62 6.44
C ASN A 445 -14.81 -8.35 7.91
N LYS A 446 -14.28 -7.26 8.46
CA LYS A 446 -14.62 -6.80 9.81
C LYS A 446 -16.12 -6.54 9.95
N TYR A 447 -16.72 -5.87 8.98
CA TYR A 447 -18.14 -5.54 9.02
C TYR A 447 -19.02 -6.81 8.95
N LEU A 448 -18.70 -7.76 8.04
CA LEU A 448 -19.37 -9.06 7.99
C LEU A 448 -19.23 -9.82 9.31
N LEU A 449 -18.05 -9.81 9.92
CA LEU A 449 -17.83 -10.42 11.24
C LEU A 449 -18.68 -9.74 12.32
N ALA A 450 -18.79 -8.42 12.32
CA ALA A 450 -19.64 -7.69 13.26
C ALA A 450 -21.12 -8.07 13.09
N GLN A 451 -21.60 -8.20 11.84
CA GLN A 451 -22.97 -8.67 11.57
C GLN A 451 -23.20 -10.11 12.07
N ALA A 452 -22.23 -10.98 11.89
CA ALA A 452 -22.31 -12.37 12.36
C ALA A 452 -22.32 -12.43 13.90
N LEU A 453 -21.47 -11.65 14.58
CA LEU A 453 -21.45 -11.52 16.04
C LEU A 453 -22.75 -10.96 16.59
N GLU A 454 -23.29 -9.89 15.98
CA GLU A 454 -24.60 -9.32 16.33
C GLU A 454 -25.72 -10.36 16.21
N GLY A 455 -25.75 -11.10 15.09
CA GLY A 455 -26.72 -12.16 14.86
C GLY A 455 -26.59 -13.36 15.82
N ALA A 456 -25.39 -13.60 16.34
CA ALA A 456 -25.13 -14.62 17.38
C ALA A 456 -25.40 -14.13 18.82
N GLY A 457 -25.80 -12.86 18.99
CA GLY A 457 -26.07 -12.25 20.29
C GLY A 457 -24.82 -11.68 20.99
N GLN A 458 -23.65 -11.69 20.37
CA GLN A 458 -22.38 -11.16 20.89
C GLN A 458 -22.28 -9.64 20.62
N LYS A 459 -23.24 -8.88 21.15
CA LYS A 459 -23.46 -7.46 20.82
C LYS A 459 -22.28 -6.55 21.17
N ASP A 460 -21.59 -6.81 22.29
CA ASP A 460 -20.49 -5.96 22.75
C ASP A 460 -19.26 -6.08 21.82
N GLU A 461 -18.98 -7.29 21.32
CA GLU A 461 -17.91 -7.51 20.36
C GLU A 461 -18.25 -6.88 19.01
N ALA A 462 -19.49 -7.05 18.53
CA ALA A 462 -19.96 -6.43 17.31
C ALA A 462 -19.85 -4.90 17.38
N MET A 463 -20.26 -4.31 18.50
CA MET A 463 -20.22 -2.86 18.72
C MET A 463 -18.82 -2.28 18.67
N LYS A 464 -17.81 -2.99 19.20
CA LYS A 464 -16.40 -2.56 19.07
C LYS A 464 -15.97 -2.46 17.63
N ILE A 465 -16.33 -3.45 16.79
CA ILE A 465 -15.97 -3.46 15.37
C ILE A 465 -16.73 -2.39 14.60
N TYR A 466 -18.05 -2.21 14.85
CA TYR A 466 -18.80 -1.12 14.22
C TYR A 466 -18.23 0.27 14.54
N LYS A 467 -17.79 0.50 15.78
CA LYS A 467 -17.09 1.74 16.15
C LYS A 467 -15.79 1.92 15.36
N GLU A 468 -14.98 0.87 15.23
CA GLU A 468 -13.75 0.91 14.44
C GLU A 468 -14.03 1.26 12.98
N VAL A 469 -15.02 0.60 12.35
CA VAL A 469 -15.41 0.86 10.97
C VAL A 469 -15.91 2.30 10.81
N SER A 470 -16.72 2.82 11.75
CA SER A 470 -17.34 4.14 11.63
C SER A 470 -16.38 5.32 11.63
N VAL A 471 -15.18 5.17 12.22
CA VAL A 471 -14.17 6.24 12.39
C VAL A 471 -12.88 6.00 11.63
N ASN A 472 -12.83 5.03 10.72
CA ASN A 472 -11.62 4.69 9.99
C ASN A 472 -11.06 5.87 9.20
N ASN A 473 -11.91 6.68 8.56
CA ASN A 473 -11.58 7.89 7.79
C ASN A 473 -10.50 7.70 6.69
N PHE A 474 -10.27 6.46 6.23
CA PHE A 474 -9.52 6.19 5.00
C PHE A 474 -10.50 5.98 3.85
N ASN A 475 -10.34 6.75 2.77
CA ASN A 475 -11.28 6.77 1.66
C ASN A 475 -11.11 5.56 0.73
N THR A 476 -11.41 4.38 1.25
CA THR A 476 -11.54 3.13 0.48
C THR A 476 -12.98 2.92 0.06
N ILE A 477 -13.21 2.05 -0.91
CA ILE A 477 -14.56 1.67 -1.31
C ILE A 477 -15.33 1.05 -0.15
N ASP A 478 -14.71 0.20 0.66
CA ASP A 478 -15.33 -0.40 1.84
C ASP A 478 -15.79 0.66 2.82
N PHE A 479 -14.94 1.67 3.08
CA PHE A 479 -15.31 2.75 3.98
C PHE A 479 -16.46 3.58 3.43
N ALA A 480 -16.46 3.86 2.13
CA ALA A 480 -17.56 4.62 1.49
C ALA A 480 -18.90 3.87 1.59
N LEU A 481 -18.88 2.53 1.42
CA LEU A 481 -20.07 1.69 1.52
C LEU A 481 -20.54 1.50 2.96
N LEU A 482 -19.63 1.31 3.91
CA LEU A 482 -19.95 0.79 5.24
C LEU A 482 -20.05 1.86 6.33
N ARG A 483 -19.44 3.04 6.13
CA ARG A 483 -19.39 4.11 7.14
C ARG A 483 -20.79 4.52 7.64
N ALA A 484 -21.72 4.79 6.72
CA ALA A 484 -23.04 5.26 7.08
C ALA A 484 -23.85 4.19 7.84
N GLU A 485 -23.68 2.92 7.48
CA GLU A 485 -24.31 1.79 8.16
C GLU A 485 -23.71 1.55 9.55
N ALA A 486 -22.38 1.61 9.65
CA ALA A 486 -21.67 1.45 10.93
C ALA A 486 -22.02 2.60 11.91
N LEU A 487 -22.13 3.86 11.42
CA LEU A 487 -22.58 4.99 12.22
C LEU A 487 -23.98 4.75 12.82
N LYS A 488 -24.92 4.24 12.03
CA LYS A 488 -26.28 3.91 12.52
C LYS A 488 -26.29 2.83 13.60
N LYS A 489 -25.25 2.01 13.69
CA LYS A 489 -25.13 0.95 14.71
C LYS A 489 -24.57 1.47 16.04
N VAL A 490 -23.81 2.57 16.00
CA VAL A 490 -23.07 3.09 17.18
C VAL A 490 -23.69 4.37 17.77
N THR A 491 -24.61 4.99 17.05
CA THR A 491 -25.49 6.10 17.53
C THR A 491 -26.80 5.58 18.09
#